data_7b7d2838074666ba426859f3991639d8
#
_entry.id   7b7d2838074666ba426859f3991639d8
#
_cell.length_a   1.000
_cell.length_b   1.000
_cell.length_c   1.000
_cell.angle_alpha   90.00
_cell.angle_beta   90.00
_cell.angle_gamma   90.00
#
_symmetry.space_group_name_H-M   'P 1'
#
loop_
_entity.id
_entity.type
_entity.pdbx_description
1 polymer ?
#
loop_
_entity_poly.entity_id
_entity_poly.type
_entity_poly.pdbx_seq_one_letter_code
_entity_poly.pdbx_strand_id
1 'polypeptide(L)'
;QYPFASIDEAPDYNIFTPTGVALASYVVLRRPSAFALKTYRKLEADPMNALTNALAKVESGDGAAIQILTRPIENGWRKYGVKIASQMQQGKKLSDIEKKGIWGEVWKFVKALSKGPKDPSKQEKTYSLSPLEQEMVKGMEEKASKAGLEICFRVVVASKSPDKAQRYMNDVLGAFGQFNIYEYGNSFKK
;
A
#
# COMPACT_ATOMS: atom_id res chain seq x y z
N GLN A 1 12.07 5.50 24.70
CA GLN A 1 11.68 4.12 24.37
C GLN A 1 12.88 3.28 23.85
N TYR A 2 13.91 3.92 23.34
CA TYR A 2 15.11 3.27 22.79
C TYR A 2 16.37 3.96 23.35
N PRO A 3 16.76 3.67 24.61
CA PRO A 3 17.79 4.42 25.31
C PRO A 3 19.18 4.29 24.71
N PHE A 4 19.40 3.27 23.87
CA PHE A 4 20.67 3.03 23.17
C PHE A 4 20.64 3.47 21.69
N ALA A 5 19.54 4.05 21.21
CA ALA A 5 19.47 4.60 19.86
C ALA A 5 20.06 6.03 19.85
N SER A 6 20.93 6.30 18.91
CA SER A 6 21.41 7.63 18.60
C SER A 6 20.87 8.11 17.24
N ILE A 7 20.79 9.42 17.08
CA ILE A 7 20.49 10.04 15.78
C ILE A 7 21.77 10.75 15.35
N ASP A 8 22.40 10.21 14.31
CA ASP A 8 23.65 10.74 13.80
C ASP A 8 23.46 11.15 12.33
N GLU A 9 24.00 12.30 11.95
CA GLU A 9 24.17 12.65 10.54
C GLU A 9 25.40 11.91 10.01
N ALA A 10 25.16 11.03 9.03
CA ALA A 10 26.22 10.35 8.32
C ALA A 10 26.17 10.73 6.83
N PRO A 11 27.28 11.25 6.25
CA PRO A 11 27.32 11.57 4.82
C PRO A 11 27.20 10.33 3.93
N ASP A 12 27.65 9.19 4.44
CA ASP A 12 27.50 7.88 3.76
C ASP A 12 27.37 6.76 4.80
N TYR A 13 26.34 5.92 4.64
CA TYR A 13 26.13 4.74 5.47
C TYR A 13 26.30 3.48 4.64
N ASN A 14 27.47 2.88 4.71
CA ASN A 14 27.77 1.64 4.00
C ASN A 14 27.42 0.42 4.87
N ILE A 15 26.37 -0.31 4.48
CA ILE A 15 25.97 -1.55 5.14
C ILE A 15 26.58 -2.80 4.47
N PHE A 16 27.27 -2.64 3.35
CA PHE A 16 27.79 -3.76 2.57
C PHE A 16 29.09 -4.31 3.15
N THR A 17 29.18 -5.62 3.20
CA THR A 17 30.41 -6.33 3.58
C THR A 17 31.18 -6.71 2.32
N PRO A 18 32.54 -6.61 2.30
CA PRO A 18 33.34 -6.93 1.10
C PRO A 18 33.17 -8.36 0.58
N THR A 19 32.79 -9.30 1.47
CA THR A 19 32.69 -10.74 1.17
C THR A 19 31.30 -11.29 1.49
N GLY A 20 30.25 -10.51 1.26
CA GLY A 20 28.90 -10.87 1.65
C GLY A 20 27.91 -10.90 0.49
N VAL A 21 26.71 -11.28 0.82
CA VAL A 21 25.52 -11.18 -0.04
C VAL A 21 24.71 -9.99 0.39
N ALA A 22 24.33 -9.14 -0.58
CA ALA A 22 23.38 -8.06 -0.38
C ALA A 22 22.06 -8.39 -1.07
N LEU A 23 20.96 -8.29 -0.32
CA LEU A 23 19.60 -8.43 -0.83
C LEU A 23 18.88 -7.09 -0.73
N ALA A 24 18.10 -6.76 -1.75
CA ALA A 24 17.27 -5.56 -1.75
C ALA A 24 15.84 -5.90 -2.18
N SER A 25 14.86 -5.25 -1.56
CA SER A 25 13.46 -5.40 -1.90
C SER A 25 12.73 -4.07 -1.76
N TYR A 26 11.69 -3.89 -2.58
CA TYR A 26 10.75 -2.79 -2.44
C TYR A 26 9.50 -3.27 -1.71
N VAL A 27 8.99 -2.46 -0.79
CA VAL A 27 7.69 -2.68 -0.17
C VAL A 27 6.64 -1.99 -1.05
N VAL A 28 5.83 -2.78 -1.74
CA VAL A 28 4.87 -2.28 -2.71
C VAL A 28 3.43 -2.60 -2.30
N LEU A 29 2.50 -1.75 -2.68
CA LEU A 29 1.09 -1.95 -2.41
C LEU A 29 0.51 -3.04 -3.31
N ARG A 30 -0.41 -3.84 -2.75
CA ARG A 30 -1.14 -4.89 -3.48
C ARG A 30 -2.25 -4.33 -4.37
N ARG A 31 -2.91 -3.25 -3.91
CA ARG A 31 -4.00 -2.56 -4.60
C ARG A 31 -3.56 -1.12 -4.94
N PRO A 32 -4.27 -0.42 -5.84
CA PRO A 32 -3.99 0.97 -6.13
C PRO A 32 -3.91 1.84 -4.86
N SER A 33 -3.10 2.88 -4.91
CA SER A 33 -2.81 3.76 -3.76
C SER A 33 -4.03 4.50 -3.19
N ALA A 34 -5.16 4.50 -3.88
CA ALA A 34 -6.43 5.04 -3.36
C ALA A 34 -6.96 4.25 -2.15
N PHE A 35 -6.70 2.94 -2.10
CA PHE A 35 -7.12 2.11 -0.97
C PHE A 35 -6.23 2.37 0.24
N ALA A 36 -6.87 2.50 1.42
CA ALA A 36 -6.17 2.87 2.65
C ALA A 36 -5.42 1.69 3.28
N LEU A 37 -4.28 1.97 3.87
CA LEU A 37 -3.59 1.12 4.84
C LEU A 37 -4.06 1.46 6.25
N LYS A 38 -3.78 0.59 7.21
CA LYS A 38 -3.99 0.86 8.63
C LYS A 38 -3.08 2.02 9.05
N THR A 39 -3.66 3.06 9.63
CA THR A 39 -2.90 4.21 10.14
C THR A 39 -2.45 3.97 11.58
N TYR A 40 -1.47 4.73 12.07
CA TYR A 40 -0.99 4.64 13.44
C TYR A 40 -2.10 4.79 14.50
N ARG A 41 -3.17 5.53 14.19
CA ARG A 41 -4.34 5.69 15.09
C ARG A 41 -5.16 4.41 15.28
N LYS A 42 -5.04 3.47 14.34
CA LYS A 42 -5.75 2.17 14.35
C LYS A 42 -4.83 1.02 14.78
N LEU A 43 -3.57 1.31 15.10
CA LEU A 43 -2.62 0.34 15.63
C LEU A 43 -2.75 0.29 17.17
N GLU A 44 -2.72 -0.91 17.72
CA GLU A 44 -2.79 -1.14 19.16
C GLU A 44 -1.44 -0.88 19.87
N ALA A 45 -0.35 -0.96 19.12
CA ALA A 45 1.01 -0.77 19.59
C ALA A 45 1.75 0.29 18.77
N ASP A 46 2.88 0.76 19.30
CA ASP A 46 3.78 1.67 18.58
C ASP A 46 4.24 1.02 17.26
N PRO A 47 3.97 1.67 16.11
CA PRO A 47 4.33 1.14 14.79
C PRO A 47 5.84 0.90 14.63
N MET A 48 6.67 1.59 15.39
CA MET A 48 8.13 1.41 15.32
C MET A 48 8.59 0.13 16.01
N ASN A 49 7.83 -0.41 16.98
CA ASN A 49 8.24 -1.60 17.72
C ASN A 49 8.53 -2.80 16.81
N ALA A 50 7.66 -3.09 15.86
CA ALA A 50 7.86 -4.23 14.97
C ALA A 50 9.09 -4.04 14.06
N LEU A 51 9.31 -2.83 13.56
CA LEU A 51 10.45 -2.50 12.69
C LEU A 51 11.76 -2.54 13.47
N THR A 52 11.81 -1.91 14.64
CA THR A 52 13.02 -1.89 15.48
C THR A 52 13.36 -3.28 16.03
N ASN A 53 12.36 -4.08 16.40
CA ASN A 53 12.57 -5.46 16.80
C ASN A 53 13.14 -6.32 15.66
N ALA A 54 12.68 -6.09 14.42
CA ALA A 54 13.25 -6.78 13.26
C ALA A 54 14.71 -6.39 13.02
N LEU A 55 15.03 -5.10 13.12
CA LEU A 55 16.39 -4.57 12.97
C LEU A 55 17.32 -4.98 14.12
N ALA A 56 16.81 -5.10 15.34
CA ALA A 56 17.59 -5.52 16.52
C ALA A 56 18.09 -6.96 16.43
N LYS A 57 17.56 -7.79 15.53
CA LYS A 57 18.03 -9.16 15.28
C LYS A 57 19.26 -9.24 14.37
N VAL A 58 19.64 -8.12 13.76
CA VAL A 58 20.82 -8.06 12.87
C VAL A 58 22.08 -8.15 13.72
N GLU A 59 22.89 -9.14 13.45
CA GLU A 59 24.10 -9.42 14.23
C GLU A 59 25.24 -8.44 13.88
N SER A 60 26.20 -8.29 14.78
CA SER A 60 27.40 -7.49 14.53
C SER A 60 28.16 -8.00 13.30
N GLY A 61 28.53 -7.08 12.42
CA GLY A 61 29.19 -7.37 11.14
C GLY A 61 28.25 -7.66 9.97
N ASP A 62 26.94 -7.75 10.21
CA ASP A 62 25.88 -7.72 9.20
C ASP A 62 25.24 -6.32 9.16
N GLY A 63 24.48 -6.02 8.12
CA GLY A 63 23.84 -4.72 7.97
C GLY A 63 22.39 -4.82 7.49
N ALA A 64 21.56 -3.91 7.94
CA ALA A 64 20.20 -3.72 7.42
C ALA A 64 19.82 -2.25 7.40
N ALA A 65 19.13 -1.82 6.35
CA ALA A 65 18.63 -0.46 6.21
C ALA A 65 17.23 -0.45 5.61
N ILE A 66 16.40 0.46 6.12
CA ILE A 66 15.12 0.80 5.53
C ILE A 66 15.24 2.23 5.02
N GLN A 67 15.18 2.40 3.71
CA GLN A 67 15.19 3.70 3.08
C GLN A 67 13.77 4.14 2.74
N ILE A 68 13.44 5.36 3.12
CA ILE A 68 12.15 5.99 2.84
C ILE A 68 12.40 7.20 1.99
N LEU A 69 12.04 7.12 0.70
CA LEU A 69 12.14 8.22 -0.24
C LEU A 69 10.75 8.82 -0.42
N THR A 70 10.65 10.13 -0.31
CA THR A 70 9.38 10.86 -0.42
C THR A 70 9.48 11.93 -1.49
N ARG A 71 8.39 12.11 -2.25
CA ARG A 71 8.25 13.24 -3.18
C ARG A 71 6.80 13.74 -3.22
N PRO A 72 6.56 15.00 -3.57
CA PRO A 72 5.22 15.49 -3.85
C PRO A 72 4.54 14.64 -4.92
N ILE A 73 3.23 14.39 -4.75
CA ILE A 73 2.43 13.62 -5.71
C ILE A 73 1.36 14.51 -6.33
N GLU A 74 1.10 14.33 -7.62
CA GLU A 74 -0.02 14.95 -8.31
C GLU A 74 -1.38 14.42 -7.84
N ASN A 75 -2.44 15.18 -8.09
CA ASN A 75 -3.79 14.89 -7.58
C ASN A 75 -4.51 13.70 -8.28
N GLY A 76 -3.87 13.01 -9.21
CA GLY A 76 -4.48 11.90 -9.97
C GLY A 76 -5.01 10.77 -9.07
N TRP A 77 -4.22 10.37 -8.06
CA TRP A 77 -4.61 9.33 -7.11
C TRP A 77 -5.85 9.70 -6.29
N ARG A 78 -5.96 10.99 -5.92
CA ARG A 78 -7.11 11.53 -5.17
C ARG A 78 -8.38 11.48 -6.02
N LYS A 79 -8.31 11.97 -7.26
CA LYS A 79 -9.43 11.94 -8.21
C LYS A 79 -9.90 10.51 -8.45
N TYR A 80 -8.96 9.56 -8.56
CA TYR A 80 -9.28 8.15 -8.72
C TYR A 80 -10.01 7.59 -7.49
N GLY A 81 -9.52 7.84 -6.27
CA GLY A 81 -10.16 7.40 -5.03
C GLY A 81 -11.58 7.96 -4.84
N VAL A 82 -11.75 9.26 -5.03
CA VAL A 82 -13.07 9.93 -4.95
C VAL A 82 -14.03 9.35 -5.98
N LYS A 83 -13.57 9.12 -7.22
CA LYS A 83 -14.40 8.52 -8.28
C LYS A 83 -14.91 7.14 -7.91
N ILE A 84 -14.03 6.27 -7.35
CA ILE A 84 -14.44 4.93 -6.90
C ILE A 84 -15.45 5.04 -5.75
N ALA A 85 -15.14 5.82 -4.72
CA ALA A 85 -16.01 6.02 -3.57
C ALA A 85 -17.42 6.49 -3.98
N SER A 86 -17.49 7.52 -4.82
CA SER A 86 -18.76 8.05 -5.35
C SER A 86 -19.55 7.00 -6.15
N GLN A 87 -18.89 6.20 -6.98
CA GLN A 87 -19.59 5.16 -7.76
C GLN A 87 -20.12 4.03 -6.86
N MET A 88 -19.39 3.68 -5.81
CA MET A 88 -19.85 2.70 -4.82
C MET A 88 -21.04 3.24 -4.04
N GLN A 89 -21.04 4.50 -3.61
CA GLN A 89 -22.17 5.16 -2.94
C GLN A 89 -23.41 5.22 -3.84
N GLN A 90 -23.23 5.30 -5.16
CA GLN A 90 -24.32 5.20 -6.16
C GLN A 90 -24.83 3.77 -6.37
N GLY A 91 -24.39 2.80 -5.57
CA GLY A 91 -24.85 1.41 -5.64
C GLY A 91 -24.15 0.56 -6.70
N LYS A 92 -22.93 0.91 -7.13
CA LYS A 92 -22.12 0.07 -8.02
C LYS A 92 -21.17 -0.80 -7.21
N LYS A 93 -21.02 -2.06 -7.59
CA LYS A 93 -20.05 -2.96 -6.98
C LYS A 93 -18.62 -2.58 -7.39
N LEU A 94 -17.68 -2.69 -6.45
CA LEU A 94 -16.27 -2.42 -6.72
C LEU A 94 -15.73 -3.24 -7.91
N SER A 95 -16.09 -4.53 -7.99
CA SER A 95 -15.70 -5.42 -9.09
C SER A 95 -16.11 -4.90 -10.48
N ASP A 96 -17.25 -4.21 -10.57
CA ASP A 96 -17.76 -3.66 -11.83
C ASP A 96 -17.05 -2.34 -12.19
N ILE A 97 -16.60 -1.60 -11.16
CA ILE A 97 -15.84 -0.37 -11.32
C ILE A 97 -14.43 -0.67 -11.81
N GLU A 98 -13.75 -1.65 -11.20
CA GLU A 98 -12.39 -2.06 -11.56
C GLU A 98 -12.31 -2.67 -12.96
N LYS A 99 -13.28 -3.50 -13.36
CA LYS A 99 -13.37 -4.08 -14.72
C LYS A 99 -13.59 -3.03 -15.81
N LYS A 100 -14.21 -1.91 -15.49
CA LYS A 100 -14.45 -0.81 -16.45
C LYS A 100 -13.22 0.07 -16.72
N GLY A 101 -12.11 -0.10 -16.00
CA GLY A 101 -10.97 0.84 -16.04
C GLY A 101 -10.21 0.88 -17.37
N ILE A 102 -10.02 -0.22 -18.07
CA ILE A 102 -9.24 -0.27 -19.33
C ILE A 102 -10.12 -0.70 -20.52
N TRP A 103 -11.01 -1.64 -20.31
CA TRP A 103 -11.92 -2.14 -21.36
C TRP A 103 -13.27 -1.40 -21.44
N GLY A 104 -13.59 -0.60 -20.42
CA GLY A 104 -14.89 0.08 -20.33
C GLY A 104 -15.07 1.21 -21.33
N GLU A 105 -14.02 1.87 -21.77
CA GLU A 105 -14.10 2.91 -22.81
C GLU A 105 -14.28 2.27 -24.20
N VAL A 106 -13.55 1.20 -24.48
CA VAL A 106 -13.70 0.44 -25.73
C VAL A 106 -15.11 -0.17 -25.83
N TRP A 107 -15.63 -0.73 -24.73
CA TRP A 107 -16.99 -1.29 -24.69
C TRP A 107 -18.09 -0.22 -24.76
N LYS A 108 -17.86 0.98 -24.22
CA LYS A 108 -18.80 2.10 -24.41
C LYS A 108 -18.91 2.51 -25.87
N PHE A 109 -17.80 2.52 -26.60
CA PHE A 109 -17.77 2.85 -28.02
C PHE A 109 -18.51 1.78 -28.85
N VAL A 110 -18.25 0.50 -28.60
CA VAL A 110 -18.92 -0.63 -29.26
C VAL A 110 -20.41 -0.66 -28.91
N LYS A 111 -20.79 -0.38 -27.65
CA LYS A 111 -22.18 -0.37 -27.19
C LYS A 111 -22.94 0.88 -27.63
N ALA A 112 -22.26 2.01 -27.92
CA ALA A 112 -22.88 3.19 -28.51
C ALA A 112 -23.25 2.97 -29.97
N LEU A 113 -22.48 2.13 -30.68
CA LEU A 113 -22.75 1.77 -32.08
C LEU A 113 -23.85 0.70 -32.22
N SER A 114 -24.14 -0.07 -31.16
CA SER A 114 -25.12 -1.17 -31.18
C SER A 114 -26.42 -0.88 -30.42
N LYS A 115 -26.68 0.34 -29.96
CA LYS A 115 -27.91 0.69 -29.21
C LYS A 115 -29.08 0.91 -30.14
N GLY A 116 -29.98 -0.07 -30.15
CA GLY A 116 -31.42 0.14 -30.36
C GLY A 116 -32.08 0.83 -29.14
N PRO A 117 -33.36 1.27 -29.25
CA PRO A 117 -34.05 2.07 -28.22
C PRO A 117 -34.05 1.35 -26.85
N LYS A 118 -33.72 2.10 -25.79
CA LYS A 118 -33.71 1.58 -24.41
C LYS A 118 -35.13 1.28 -23.94
N ASP A 119 -35.32 0.06 -23.44
CA ASP A 119 -36.53 -0.35 -22.74
C ASP A 119 -36.56 0.30 -21.33
N PRO A 120 -37.59 1.10 -20.96
CA PRO A 120 -37.62 1.86 -19.71
C PRO A 120 -37.86 1.01 -18.45
N SER A 121 -38.10 -0.28 -18.57
CA SER A 121 -38.58 -1.13 -17.46
C SER A 121 -37.50 -1.84 -16.64
N LYS A 122 -36.21 -1.71 -16.96
CA LYS A 122 -35.14 -2.23 -16.10
C LYS A 122 -34.78 -1.26 -15.00
N GLN A 123 -35.49 -1.33 -13.88
CA GLN A 123 -35.03 -0.80 -12.60
C GLN A 123 -33.66 -1.40 -12.28
N GLU A 124 -32.60 -0.59 -12.36
CA GLU A 124 -31.28 -0.98 -11.83
C GLU A 124 -31.46 -1.20 -10.33
N LYS A 125 -31.39 -2.45 -9.90
CA LYS A 125 -31.38 -2.79 -8.46
C LYS A 125 -30.22 -2.01 -7.82
N THR A 126 -30.55 -1.01 -7.04
CA THR A 126 -29.58 -0.24 -6.27
C THR A 126 -28.90 -1.19 -5.29
N TYR A 127 -27.61 -1.46 -5.50
CA TYR A 127 -26.83 -2.30 -4.59
C TYR A 127 -26.59 -1.53 -3.29
N SER A 128 -26.96 -2.14 -2.17
CA SER A 128 -26.64 -1.59 -0.84
C SER A 128 -25.26 -2.04 -0.41
N LEU A 129 -24.41 -1.10 -0.03
CA LEU A 129 -23.05 -1.38 0.43
C LEU A 129 -23.10 -2.22 1.73
N SER A 130 -22.30 -3.28 1.78
CA SER A 130 -22.02 -4.00 3.00
C SER A 130 -21.25 -3.12 4.01
N PRO A 131 -21.26 -3.44 5.32
CA PRO A 131 -20.48 -2.70 6.31
C PRO A 131 -18.99 -2.57 5.95
N LEU A 132 -18.38 -3.61 5.41
CA LEU A 132 -16.97 -3.58 4.95
C LEU A 132 -16.75 -2.65 3.76
N GLU A 133 -17.69 -2.60 2.83
CA GLU A 133 -17.63 -1.66 1.70
C GLU A 133 -17.84 -0.21 2.14
N GLN A 134 -18.67 0.03 3.15
CA GLN A 134 -18.83 1.36 3.76
C GLN A 134 -17.52 1.82 4.42
N GLU A 135 -16.83 0.96 5.17
CA GLU A 135 -15.51 1.25 5.74
C GLU A 135 -14.45 1.50 4.64
N MET A 136 -14.50 0.77 3.54
CA MET A 136 -13.64 0.99 2.38
C MET A 136 -13.85 2.38 1.79
N VAL A 137 -15.09 2.77 1.53
CA VAL A 137 -15.45 4.09 1.00
C VAL A 137 -14.98 5.20 1.94
N LYS A 138 -15.29 5.07 3.23
CA LYS A 138 -14.87 6.01 4.28
C LYS A 138 -13.34 6.16 4.33
N GLY A 139 -12.60 5.05 4.25
CA GLY A 139 -11.14 5.07 4.22
C GLY A 139 -10.57 5.77 2.99
N MET A 140 -11.18 5.60 1.82
CA MET A 140 -10.79 6.32 0.59
C MET A 140 -11.08 7.82 0.69
N GLU A 141 -12.24 8.22 1.21
CA GLU A 141 -12.62 9.62 1.40
C GLU A 141 -11.71 10.31 2.42
N GLU A 142 -11.46 9.68 3.57
CA GLU A 142 -10.54 10.18 4.58
C GLU A 142 -9.14 10.38 4.01
N LYS A 143 -8.64 9.41 3.23
CA LYS A 143 -7.34 9.54 2.57
C LYS A 143 -7.33 10.65 1.54
N ALA A 144 -8.37 10.77 0.72
CA ALA A 144 -8.48 11.79 -0.32
C ALA A 144 -8.62 13.22 0.23
N SER A 145 -9.06 13.40 1.48
CA SER A 145 -9.16 14.71 2.13
C SER A 145 -7.80 15.29 2.56
N LYS A 146 -6.73 14.46 2.57
CA LYS A 146 -5.41 14.85 3.06
C LYS A 146 -4.45 15.14 1.92
N ALA A 147 -3.41 15.94 2.20
CA ALA A 147 -2.28 16.10 1.29
C ALA A 147 -1.58 14.73 1.10
N GLY A 148 -1.09 14.46 -0.10
CA GLY A 148 -0.41 13.21 -0.44
C GLY A 148 1.07 13.41 -0.74
N LEU A 149 1.84 12.40 -0.34
CA LEU A 149 3.22 12.22 -0.77
C LEU A 149 3.33 10.86 -1.43
N GLU A 150 4.10 10.77 -2.50
CA GLU A 150 4.54 9.49 -3.02
C GLU A 150 5.69 8.99 -2.18
N ILE A 151 5.62 7.73 -1.75
CA ILE A 151 6.61 7.13 -0.88
C ILE A 151 7.14 5.87 -1.53
N CYS A 152 8.46 5.73 -1.57
CA CYS A 152 9.13 4.50 -1.92
C CYS A 152 9.84 3.94 -0.68
N PHE A 153 9.44 2.75 -0.24
CA PHE A 153 10.15 2.01 0.79
C PHE A 153 11.08 0.99 0.13
N ARG A 154 12.36 1.06 0.46
CA ARG A 154 13.36 0.10 0.05
C ARG A 154 14.02 -0.51 1.28
N VAL A 155 14.06 -1.83 1.34
CA VAL A 155 14.75 -2.59 2.37
C VAL A 155 16.01 -3.17 1.74
N VAL A 156 17.15 -2.97 2.40
CA VAL A 156 18.44 -3.54 1.99
C VAL A 156 19.03 -4.24 3.19
N VAL A 157 19.52 -5.44 2.98
CA VAL A 157 20.23 -6.23 4.01
C VAL A 157 21.52 -6.80 3.43
N ALA A 158 22.54 -6.89 4.24
CA ALA A 158 23.81 -7.48 3.86
C ALA A 158 24.31 -8.43 4.97
N SER A 159 24.79 -9.60 4.59
CA SER A 159 25.36 -10.59 5.51
C SER A 159 26.38 -11.46 4.77
N LYS A 160 27.32 -12.03 5.52
CA LYS A 160 28.25 -13.05 4.99
C LYS A 160 27.51 -14.35 4.63
N SER A 161 26.36 -14.64 5.28
CA SER A 161 25.54 -15.82 5.03
C SER A 161 24.29 -15.46 4.22
N PRO A 162 24.05 -16.09 3.06
CA PRO A 162 22.83 -15.90 2.29
C PRO A 162 21.56 -16.22 3.08
N ASP A 163 21.59 -17.26 3.91
CA ASP A 163 20.43 -17.64 4.73
C ASP A 163 20.12 -16.61 5.81
N LYS A 164 21.15 -15.99 6.41
CA LYS A 164 20.95 -14.89 7.36
C LYS A 164 20.38 -13.66 6.65
N ALA A 165 20.93 -13.29 5.51
CA ALA A 165 20.41 -12.17 4.72
C ALA A 165 18.93 -12.38 4.37
N GLN A 166 18.56 -13.60 3.96
CA GLN A 166 17.15 -13.91 3.63
C GLN A 166 16.25 -13.85 4.87
N ARG A 167 16.70 -14.32 6.04
CA ARG A 167 15.94 -14.20 7.29
C ARG A 167 15.72 -12.74 7.68
N TYR A 168 16.77 -11.92 7.70
CA TYR A 168 16.68 -10.50 8.02
C TYR A 168 15.71 -9.78 7.06
N MET A 169 15.82 -10.07 5.75
CA MET A 169 14.88 -9.52 4.76
C MET A 169 13.44 -9.90 5.08
N ASN A 170 13.18 -11.17 5.39
CA ASN A 170 11.83 -11.65 5.71
C ASN A 170 11.30 -11.04 7.02
N ASP A 171 12.13 -10.88 8.03
CA ASP A 171 11.77 -10.27 9.32
C ASP A 171 11.37 -8.80 9.13
N VAL A 172 12.20 -8.04 8.40
CA VAL A 172 11.91 -6.61 8.12
C VAL A 172 10.66 -6.46 7.25
N LEU A 173 10.53 -7.22 6.17
CA LEU A 173 9.33 -7.18 5.32
C LEU A 173 8.08 -7.62 6.08
N GLY A 174 8.22 -8.61 6.98
CA GLY A 174 7.15 -9.09 7.85
C GLY A 174 6.62 -8.01 8.79
N ALA A 175 7.48 -7.13 9.30
CA ALA A 175 7.11 -6.04 10.19
C ALA A 175 6.15 -5.01 9.54
N PHE A 176 6.18 -4.86 8.22
CA PHE A 176 5.22 -4.02 7.50
C PHE A 176 3.80 -4.61 7.49
N GLY A 177 3.64 -5.90 7.81
CA GLY A 177 2.34 -6.56 7.85
C GLY A 177 1.32 -5.95 8.81
N GLN A 178 1.79 -5.28 9.88
CA GLN A 178 0.94 -4.58 10.84
C GLN A 178 0.05 -3.49 10.22
N PHE A 179 0.46 -2.92 9.09
CA PHE A 179 -0.28 -1.87 8.38
C PHE A 179 -1.33 -2.41 7.40
N ASN A 180 -1.42 -3.74 7.23
CA ASN A 180 -2.32 -4.35 6.26
C ASN A 180 -3.77 -4.30 6.72
N ILE A 181 -4.67 -4.03 5.78
CA ILE A 181 -6.12 -4.20 5.90
C ILE A 181 -6.54 -5.13 4.77
N TYR A 182 -6.68 -6.42 5.07
CA TYR A 182 -6.93 -7.43 4.05
C TYR A 182 -8.36 -7.40 3.49
N GLU A 183 -9.33 -7.07 4.34
CA GLU A 183 -10.75 -7.19 4.01
C GLU A 183 -11.23 -6.06 3.09
N TYR A 184 -10.95 -4.82 3.48
CA TYR A 184 -11.52 -3.64 2.82
C TYR A 184 -10.50 -2.58 2.42
N GLY A 185 -9.26 -2.73 2.79
CA GLY A 185 -8.21 -1.75 2.53
C GLY A 185 -7.15 -2.22 1.55
N ASN A 186 -5.92 -1.86 1.85
CA ASN A 186 -4.73 -2.23 1.11
C ASN A 186 -3.78 -3.06 1.98
N SER A 187 -2.87 -3.73 1.33
CA SER A 187 -1.82 -4.51 1.97
C SER A 187 -0.52 -4.37 1.18
N PHE A 188 0.59 -4.71 1.82
CA PHE A 188 1.86 -4.80 1.12
C PHE A 188 2.02 -6.17 0.45
N LYS A 189 2.68 -6.16 -0.71
CA LYS A 189 3.20 -7.39 -1.35
C LYS A 189 4.54 -7.71 -0.72
N LYS A 190 4.82 -8.97 -0.63
CA LYS A 190 6.16 -9.51 -0.46
C LYS A 190 6.77 -9.74 -1.83
#